data_39ec3fdb0bee787b4f950308e5191193
#
_entry.id   39ec3fdb0bee787b4f950308e5191193
#
_cell.length_a   1.000
_cell.length_b   1.000
_cell.length_c   1.000
_cell.angle_alpha   90.00
_cell.angle_beta   90.00
_cell.angle_gamma   90.00
#
_symmetry.space_group_name_H-M   'P 1'
#
loop_
_entity.id
_entity.type
_entity.pdbx_description
1 polymer ?
#
loop_
_entity_poly.entity_id
_entity_poly.type
_entity_poly.pdbx_seq_one_letter_code
_entity_poly.pdbx_strand_id
1 'polypeptide(L)'
;TSPSYNIIHNCTTRKLAEHTRHKMKYRHLPKGEHLPIKDRVSIHERSKEVDGKRFGDFEMDLIVDPAQHAILTIVEKSTNMLLMQKMPFGKLSKPLVKVVRKLLLPYKESLKTITTDNGPEFAAHKDITKYLGVPVYFADPYCSWHKGTVENTNN
;
A
#
# COMPACT_ATOMS: atom_id res chain seq x y z
N THR A 1 -6.93 -15.54 17.65
CA THR A 1 -7.80 -14.41 18.01
C THR A 1 -7.19 -13.73 19.23
N SER A 2 -6.69 -12.53 19.05
CA SER A 2 -6.04 -11.75 20.10
C SER A 2 -7.04 -11.44 21.24
N PRO A 3 -6.65 -11.58 22.52
CA PRO A 3 -7.52 -11.27 23.66
C PRO A 3 -8.09 -9.83 23.63
N SER A 4 -7.38 -8.89 23.06
CA SER A 4 -7.81 -7.50 22.93
C SER A 4 -9.02 -7.32 21.99
N TYR A 5 -9.20 -8.17 20.99
CA TYR A 5 -10.33 -8.10 20.07
C TYR A 5 -11.65 -8.49 20.76
N ASN A 6 -11.58 -9.49 21.64
CA ASN A 6 -12.76 -9.94 22.39
C ASN A 6 -13.21 -8.95 23.48
N ILE A 7 -12.28 -8.19 24.07
CA ILE A 7 -12.61 -7.16 25.07
C ILE A 7 -13.41 -6.03 24.45
N ILE A 8 -13.06 -5.60 23.23
CA ILE A 8 -13.76 -4.51 22.54
C ILE A 8 -15.13 -4.95 22.02
N HIS A 9 -15.26 -6.21 21.57
CA HIS A 9 -16.52 -6.75 21.05
C HIS A 9 -17.55 -7.08 22.15
N ASN A 10 -17.10 -7.47 23.33
CA ASN A 10 -17.97 -7.78 24.47
C ASN A 10 -18.23 -6.59 25.39
N CYS A 11 -17.64 -5.42 25.13
CA CYS A 11 -17.84 -4.25 25.95
C CYS A 11 -19.18 -3.58 25.59
N THR A 12 -20.21 -3.88 26.35
CA THR A 12 -21.56 -3.28 26.31
C THR A 12 -21.55 -1.78 26.67
N THR A 13 -20.43 -1.22 27.08
CA THR A 13 -20.32 0.20 27.45
C THR A 13 -19.73 1.01 26.29
N ARG A 14 -20.59 1.72 25.57
CA ARG A 14 -20.25 2.74 24.55
C ARG A 14 -19.14 3.70 24.97
N LYS A 15 -18.89 3.85 26.27
CA LYS A 15 -17.89 4.76 26.85
C LYS A 15 -16.43 4.42 26.49
N LEU A 16 -16.07 3.13 26.35
CA LEU A 16 -14.70 2.75 25.98
C LEU A 16 -14.37 3.05 24.52
N ALA A 17 -15.36 2.97 23.63
CA ALA A 17 -15.17 3.31 22.23
C ALA A 17 -14.92 4.82 21.98
N GLU A 18 -15.41 5.68 22.90
CA GLU A 18 -15.19 7.14 22.80
C GLU A 18 -13.76 7.54 23.15
N HIS A 19 -13.03 6.71 23.91
CA HIS A 19 -11.65 6.96 24.31
C HIS A 19 -10.62 6.31 23.35
N THR A 20 -11.06 5.54 22.36
CA THR A 20 -10.12 5.03 21.36
C THR A 20 -9.76 6.14 20.37
N ARG A 21 -8.47 6.21 20.00
CA ARG A 21 -7.90 7.23 19.09
C ARG A 21 -8.70 7.41 17.78
N HIS A 22 -9.44 6.43 17.37
CA HIS A 22 -10.22 6.42 16.11
C HIS A 22 -11.73 6.35 16.32
N LYS A 23 -12.25 6.64 17.56
CA LYS A 23 -13.71 6.64 17.88
C LYS A 23 -14.41 5.62 17.00
N MET A 24 -14.30 4.31 17.26
CA MET A 24 -14.71 3.21 16.37
C MET A 24 -15.93 3.57 15.49
N LYS A 25 -15.71 4.43 14.50
CA LYS A 25 -16.68 4.63 13.44
C LYS A 25 -16.66 3.36 12.63
N TYR A 26 -17.71 2.55 12.73
CA TYR A 26 -17.96 1.53 11.73
C TYR A 26 -17.92 2.24 10.39
N ARG A 27 -16.82 2.05 9.65
CA ARG A 27 -16.80 2.37 8.24
C ARG A 27 -17.79 1.41 7.60
N HIS A 28 -19.02 1.88 7.37
CA HIS A 28 -19.82 1.25 6.34
C HIS A 28 -18.98 1.30 5.08
N LEU A 29 -18.49 0.14 4.68
CA LEU A 29 -17.86 -0.01 3.38
C LEU A 29 -18.81 0.58 2.36
N PRO A 30 -18.40 1.59 1.56
CA PRO A 30 -19.22 2.00 0.46
C PRO A 30 -19.48 0.75 -0.38
N LYS A 31 -20.76 0.46 -0.66
CA LYS A 31 -21.21 -0.55 -1.60
C LYS A 31 -20.86 -0.08 -3.03
N GLY A 32 -19.56 0.07 -3.31
CA GLY A 32 -19.03 0.23 -4.64
C GLY A 32 -18.39 -1.09 -4.99
N GLU A 33 -18.82 -1.72 -6.05
CA GLU A 33 -18.09 -2.84 -6.65
C GLU A 33 -16.69 -2.32 -6.99
N HIS A 34 -15.72 -2.61 -6.13
CA HIS A 34 -14.33 -2.46 -6.51
C HIS A 34 -14.07 -3.49 -7.60
N LEU A 35 -14.10 -3.04 -8.86
CA LEU A 35 -13.69 -3.88 -9.97
C LEU A 35 -12.29 -4.42 -9.66
N PRO A 36 -12.11 -5.74 -9.62
CA PRO A 36 -10.83 -6.33 -9.27
C PRO A 36 -9.79 -5.87 -10.30
N ILE A 37 -8.60 -5.51 -9.82
CA ILE A 37 -7.48 -5.18 -10.71
C ILE A 37 -7.18 -6.42 -11.54
N LYS A 38 -7.29 -6.27 -12.85
CA LYS A 38 -7.11 -7.38 -13.80
C LYS A 38 -5.67 -7.88 -13.78
N ASP A 39 -5.51 -9.20 -13.74
CA ASP A 39 -4.20 -9.90 -13.80
C ASP A 39 -3.22 -9.46 -12.70
N ARG A 40 -3.73 -9.15 -11.52
CA ARG A 40 -2.89 -8.87 -10.34
C ARG A 40 -2.18 -10.14 -9.88
N VAL A 41 -0.93 -10.00 -9.46
CA VAL A 41 -0.16 -11.08 -8.83
C VAL A 41 -0.29 -10.93 -7.31
N SER A 42 -0.72 -12.00 -6.64
CA SER A 42 -0.90 -11.98 -5.19
C SER A 42 0.44 -11.90 -4.46
N ILE A 43 0.45 -11.25 -3.29
CA ILE A 43 1.60 -11.24 -2.39
C ILE A 43 2.04 -12.65 -1.96
N HIS A 44 1.12 -13.63 -1.98
CA HIS A 44 1.43 -15.03 -1.66
C HIS A 44 2.31 -15.73 -2.71
N GLU A 45 2.35 -15.18 -3.94
CA GLU A 45 3.22 -15.65 -5.01
C GLU A 45 4.64 -15.06 -4.92
N ARG A 46 4.84 -14.11 -3.99
CA ARG A 46 6.11 -13.45 -3.74
C ARG A 46 7.12 -14.41 -3.11
N SER A 47 8.36 -14.39 -3.61
CA SER A 47 9.45 -15.18 -3.03
C SER A 47 9.62 -14.90 -1.53
N LYS A 48 9.92 -15.95 -0.75
CA LYS A 48 10.25 -15.84 0.68
C LYS A 48 11.51 -15.00 0.97
N GLU A 49 12.33 -14.75 -0.04
CA GLU A 49 13.52 -13.89 0.06
C GLU A 49 13.20 -12.41 0.30
N VAL A 50 11.93 -12.01 0.13
CA VAL A 50 11.47 -10.64 0.41
C VAL A 50 11.18 -10.50 1.90
N ASP A 51 12.23 -10.61 2.71
CA ASP A 51 12.16 -10.59 4.18
C ASP A 51 12.60 -9.25 4.80
N GLY A 52 12.88 -8.25 3.96
CA GLY A 52 13.38 -6.94 4.40
C GLY A 52 14.86 -6.86 4.70
N LYS A 53 15.65 -7.90 4.38
CA LYS A 53 17.10 -7.92 4.60
C LYS A 53 17.89 -7.54 3.35
N ARG A 54 17.37 -7.87 2.16
CA ARG A 54 18.02 -7.53 0.89
C ARG A 54 17.56 -6.19 0.37
N PHE A 55 18.45 -5.41 -0.22
CA PHE A 55 18.09 -4.19 -0.95
C PHE A 55 17.37 -4.52 -2.27
N GLY A 56 16.38 -3.68 -2.60
CA GLY A 56 15.68 -3.74 -3.88
C GLY A 56 14.22 -4.18 -3.79
N ASP A 57 13.72 -4.48 -2.60
CA ASP A 57 12.32 -4.79 -2.35
C ASP A 57 11.59 -3.52 -1.85
N PHE A 58 10.72 -2.96 -2.69
CA PHE A 58 10.02 -1.71 -2.41
C PHE A 58 8.54 -1.93 -2.08
N GLU A 59 8.03 -1.12 -1.15
CA GLU A 59 6.60 -1.01 -0.88
C GLU A 59 6.12 0.36 -1.32
N MET A 60 5.01 0.43 -2.05
CA MET A 60 4.43 1.70 -2.47
C MET A 60 2.99 1.86 -1.99
N ASP A 61 2.65 3.09 -1.65
CA ASP A 61 1.35 3.50 -1.17
C ASP A 61 0.98 4.89 -1.68
N LEU A 62 -0.30 5.22 -1.67
CA LEU A 62 -0.79 6.52 -2.09
C LEU A 62 -1.59 7.17 -0.96
N ILE A 63 -1.05 8.23 -0.39
CA ILE A 63 -1.74 9.06 0.60
C ILE A 63 -2.62 10.05 -0.14
N VAL A 64 -3.91 10.08 0.18
CA VAL A 64 -4.88 10.99 -0.45
C VAL A 64 -5.57 11.81 0.64
N ASP A 65 -5.56 13.13 0.48
CA ASP A 65 -6.25 14.04 1.38
C ASP A 65 -7.76 14.20 0.99
N PRO A 66 -8.58 14.83 1.85
CA PRO A 66 -9.98 15.09 1.53
C PRO A 66 -10.20 15.97 0.29
N ALA A 67 -9.23 16.81 -0.07
CA ALA A 67 -9.26 17.67 -1.26
C ALA A 67 -8.78 16.94 -2.53
N GLN A 68 -8.59 15.61 -2.46
CA GLN A 68 -8.13 14.75 -3.55
C GLN A 68 -6.69 15.02 -4.03
N HIS A 69 -5.88 15.72 -3.24
CA HIS A 69 -4.44 15.73 -3.49
C HIS A 69 -3.86 14.37 -3.10
N ALA A 70 -2.89 13.92 -3.85
CA ALA A 70 -2.28 12.63 -3.61
C ALA A 70 -0.75 12.74 -3.55
N ILE A 71 -0.14 11.96 -2.66
CA ILE A 71 1.31 11.82 -2.52
C ILE A 71 1.62 10.33 -2.67
N LEU A 72 2.43 9.99 -3.67
CA LEU A 72 2.98 8.65 -3.79
C LEU A 72 4.15 8.53 -2.81
N THR A 73 4.12 7.51 -1.98
CA THR A 73 5.21 7.11 -1.09
C THR A 73 5.74 5.76 -1.52
N ILE A 74 7.06 5.61 -1.56
CA ILE A 74 7.74 4.36 -1.89
C ILE A 74 8.84 4.15 -0.86
N VAL A 75 8.81 3.03 -0.14
CA VAL A 75 9.79 2.69 0.89
C VAL A 75 10.58 1.46 0.47
N GLU A 76 11.90 1.53 0.54
CA GLU A 76 12.78 0.37 0.40
C GLU A 76 12.85 -0.39 1.73
N LYS A 77 12.58 -1.71 1.71
CA LYS A 77 12.33 -2.50 2.94
C LYS A 77 13.54 -2.68 3.84
N SER A 78 14.73 -2.81 3.28
CA SER A 78 15.93 -3.13 4.07
C SER A 78 16.53 -1.90 4.74
N THR A 79 16.44 -0.75 4.10
CA THR A 79 17.05 0.50 4.54
C THR A 79 16.06 1.51 5.13
N ASN A 80 14.76 1.27 4.96
CA ASN A 80 13.69 2.23 5.23
C ASN A 80 13.84 3.55 4.45
N MET A 81 14.55 3.53 3.32
CA MET A 81 14.69 4.70 2.45
C MET A 81 13.33 5.07 1.87
N LEU A 82 12.90 6.29 2.14
CA LEU A 82 11.62 6.82 1.69
C LEU A 82 11.80 7.73 0.46
N LEU A 83 11.06 7.42 -0.59
CA LEU A 83 10.89 8.28 -1.77
C LEU A 83 9.46 8.81 -1.79
N MET A 84 9.30 10.11 -2.00
CA MET A 84 7.98 10.76 -2.02
C MET A 84 7.84 11.68 -3.21
N GLN A 85 6.66 11.70 -3.81
CA GLN A 85 6.34 12.62 -4.89
C GLN A 85 4.85 12.97 -4.88
N LYS A 86 4.55 14.28 -4.88
CA LYS A 86 3.18 14.76 -5.10
C LYS A 86 2.70 14.35 -6.49
N MET A 87 1.50 13.81 -6.55
CA MET A 87 0.87 13.42 -7.81
C MET A 87 0.29 14.65 -8.52
N PRO A 88 0.51 14.79 -9.84
CA PRO A 88 0.04 15.97 -10.58
C PRO A 88 -1.49 16.03 -10.73
N PHE A 89 -2.17 14.87 -10.75
CA PHE A 89 -3.61 14.76 -11.03
C PHE A 89 -4.31 13.78 -10.07
N GLY A 90 -4.10 13.92 -8.77
CA GLY A 90 -4.72 13.05 -7.77
C GLY A 90 -4.33 11.57 -7.96
N LYS A 91 -5.27 10.64 -7.73
CA LYS A 91 -5.02 9.19 -7.74
C LYS A 91 -5.25 8.50 -9.10
N LEU A 92 -4.82 9.09 -10.20
CA LEU A 92 -4.98 8.50 -11.52
C LEU A 92 -3.85 7.51 -11.84
N SER A 93 -4.20 6.34 -12.39
CA SER A 93 -3.25 5.24 -12.63
C SER A 93 -2.16 5.56 -13.67
N LYS A 94 -2.51 6.19 -14.80
CA LYS A 94 -1.52 6.53 -15.84
C LYS A 94 -0.47 7.55 -15.39
N PRO A 95 -0.82 8.69 -14.73
CA PRO A 95 0.16 9.58 -14.11
C PRO A 95 1.01 8.89 -13.05
N LEU A 96 0.42 7.98 -12.25
CA LEU A 96 1.13 7.22 -11.23
C LEU A 96 2.29 6.42 -11.84
N VAL A 97 2.07 5.69 -12.94
CA VAL A 97 3.13 4.95 -13.65
C VAL A 97 4.31 5.84 -14.00
N LYS A 98 4.07 7.06 -14.49
CA LYS A 98 5.14 8.01 -14.84
C LYS A 98 5.95 8.43 -13.61
N VAL A 99 5.28 8.67 -12.49
CA VAL A 99 5.92 9.08 -11.23
C VAL A 99 6.72 7.91 -10.65
N VAL A 100 6.15 6.70 -10.58
CA VAL A 100 6.85 5.48 -10.13
C VAL A 100 8.12 5.26 -10.96
N ARG A 101 8.00 5.32 -12.28
CA ARG A 101 9.15 5.19 -13.18
C ARG A 101 10.22 6.23 -12.88
N LYS A 102 9.85 7.50 -12.74
CA LYS A 102 10.81 8.59 -12.43
C LYS A 102 11.56 8.33 -11.13
N LEU A 103 10.86 7.90 -10.08
CA LEU A 103 11.44 7.68 -8.75
C LEU A 103 12.31 6.42 -8.69
N LEU A 104 11.91 5.33 -9.35
CA LEU A 104 12.60 4.05 -9.28
C LEU A 104 13.63 3.80 -10.38
N LEU A 105 13.64 4.62 -11.45
CA LEU A 105 14.62 4.46 -12.53
C LEU A 105 16.09 4.50 -12.06
N PRO A 106 16.50 5.36 -11.10
CA PRO A 106 17.86 5.36 -10.57
C PRO A 106 18.28 4.05 -9.89
N TYR A 107 17.30 3.29 -9.40
CA TYR A 107 17.50 2.03 -8.66
C TYR A 107 17.24 0.79 -9.52
N LYS A 108 17.00 0.94 -10.82
CA LYS A 108 16.54 -0.13 -11.71
C LYS A 108 17.41 -1.38 -11.67
N GLU A 109 18.74 -1.22 -11.61
CA GLU A 109 19.69 -2.35 -11.55
C GLU A 109 19.57 -3.17 -10.26
N SER A 110 19.19 -2.52 -9.17
CA SER A 110 19.06 -3.16 -7.85
C SER A 110 17.61 -3.53 -7.51
N LEU A 111 16.64 -3.05 -8.31
CA LEU A 111 15.21 -3.27 -8.07
C LEU A 111 14.89 -4.76 -8.26
N LYS A 112 14.18 -5.35 -7.30
CA LYS A 112 13.79 -6.77 -7.28
C LYS A 112 12.28 -6.95 -7.33
N THR A 113 11.56 -6.30 -6.41
CA THR A 113 10.11 -6.42 -6.32
C THR A 113 9.47 -5.11 -5.90
N ILE A 114 8.20 -4.95 -6.26
CA ILE A 114 7.36 -3.86 -5.77
C ILE A 114 6.12 -4.49 -5.13
N THR A 115 5.73 -4.02 -3.95
CA THR A 115 4.49 -4.45 -3.27
C THR A 115 3.57 -3.24 -3.11
N THR A 116 2.28 -3.41 -3.36
CA THR A 116 1.26 -2.37 -3.21
C THR A 116 -0.04 -2.94 -2.65
N ASP A 117 -1.00 -2.09 -2.33
CA ASP A 117 -2.37 -2.51 -1.99
C ASP A 117 -3.23 -2.70 -3.25
N ASN A 118 -4.53 -2.97 -3.04
CA ASN A 118 -5.50 -3.18 -4.11
C ASN A 118 -6.20 -1.88 -4.54
N GLY A 119 -5.57 -0.73 -4.38
CA GLY A 119 -6.12 0.56 -4.81
C GLY A 119 -6.30 0.61 -6.33
N PRO A 120 -7.41 1.19 -6.84
CA PRO A 120 -7.67 1.30 -8.28
C PRO A 120 -6.61 2.14 -9.01
N GLU A 121 -5.88 2.98 -8.32
CA GLU A 121 -4.74 3.74 -8.81
C GLU A 121 -3.61 2.86 -9.34
N PHE A 122 -3.49 1.63 -8.85
CA PHE A 122 -2.49 0.65 -9.28
C PHE A 122 -2.97 -0.26 -10.43
N ALA A 123 -4.13 0.04 -11.03
CA ALA A 123 -4.67 -0.75 -12.16
C ALA A 123 -3.72 -0.82 -13.37
N ALA A 124 -2.84 0.18 -13.55
CA ALA A 124 -1.83 0.19 -14.62
C ALA A 124 -0.49 -0.47 -14.20
N HIS A 125 -0.48 -1.37 -13.21
CA HIS A 125 0.72 -2.06 -12.72
C HIS A 125 1.52 -2.80 -13.80
N LYS A 126 0.85 -3.31 -14.85
CA LYS A 126 1.53 -3.96 -15.99
C LYS A 126 2.50 -3.04 -16.70
N ASP A 127 2.16 -1.75 -16.80
CA ASP A 127 3.08 -0.76 -17.39
C ASP A 127 4.29 -0.54 -16.48
N ILE A 128 4.09 -0.54 -15.14
CA ILE A 128 5.21 -0.47 -14.17
C ILE A 128 6.13 -1.68 -14.38
N THR A 129 5.59 -2.91 -14.39
CA THR A 129 6.36 -4.12 -14.66
C THR A 129 7.10 -4.06 -15.99
N LYS A 130 6.44 -3.61 -17.06
CA LYS A 130 7.04 -3.49 -18.38
C LYS A 130 8.24 -2.53 -18.41
N TYR A 131 8.13 -1.38 -17.74
CA TYR A 131 9.20 -0.36 -17.74
C TYR A 131 10.37 -0.69 -16.81
N LEU A 132 10.07 -1.23 -15.64
CA LEU A 132 11.08 -1.51 -14.62
C LEU A 132 11.64 -2.93 -14.67
N GLY A 133 10.94 -3.85 -15.34
CA GLY A 133 11.39 -5.24 -15.48
C GLY A 133 11.19 -6.11 -14.25
N VAL A 134 10.38 -5.66 -13.26
CA VAL A 134 10.18 -6.37 -11.99
C VAL A 134 8.70 -6.62 -11.72
N PRO A 135 8.36 -7.68 -10.97
CA PRO A 135 6.98 -7.98 -10.62
C PRO A 135 6.41 -6.97 -9.62
N VAL A 136 5.13 -6.65 -9.78
CA VAL A 136 4.32 -5.90 -8.83
C VAL A 136 3.38 -6.85 -8.12
N TYR A 137 3.52 -6.98 -6.80
CA TYR A 137 2.68 -7.82 -5.96
C TYR A 137 1.63 -7.00 -5.24
N PHE A 138 0.46 -7.59 -5.06
CA PHE A 138 -0.66 -6.97 -4.39
C PHE A 138 -0.91 -7.62 -3.03
N ALA A 139 -0.92 -6.81 -1.97
CA ALA A 139 -1.31 -7.24 -0.63
C ALA A 139 -2.78 -7.70 -0.62
N ASP A 140 -3.13 -8.56 0.33
CA ASP A 140 -4.52 -8.97 0.47
C ASP A 140 -5.39 -7.78 0.90
N PRO A 141 -6.66 -7.77 0.47
CA PRO A 141 -7.61 -6.78 0.93
C PRO A 141 -7.67 -6.77 2.47
N TYR A 142 -7.62 -5.59 3.07
CA TYR A 142 -7.68 -5.38 4.53
C TYR A 142 -6.52 -5.98 5.34
N CYS A 143 -5.43 -6.37 4.69
CA CYS A 143 -4.23 -6.92 5.32
C CYS A 143 -3.08 -5.91 5.26
N SER A 144 -3.25 -4.76 5.91
CA SER A 144 -2.25 -3.68 5.95
C SER A 144 -0.90 -4.14 6.50
N TRP A 145 -0.89 -5.11 7.43
CA TRP A 145 0.36 -5.68 7.96
C TRP A 145 1.27 -6.33 6.92
N HIS A 146 0.77 -6.63 5.71
CA HIS A 146 1.60 -7.11 4.60
C HIS A 146 2.54 -6.03 4.04
N LYS A 147 2.24 -4.73 4.32
CA LYS A 147 3.05 -3.56 3.94
C LYS A 147 3.65 -2.85 5.16
N GLY A 148 4.00 -3.59 6.19
CA GLY A 148 4.39 -3.04 7.49
C GLY A 148 5.42 -1.91 7.45
N THR A 149 6.30 -1.87 6.46
CA THR A 149 7.35 -0.85 6.33
C THR A 149 6.77 0.52 5.97
N VAL A 150 5.89 0.58 4.95
CA VAL A 150 5.35 1.87 4.47
C VAL A 150 4.38 2.49 5.47
N GLU A 151 3.60 1.66 6.17
CA GLU A 151 2.65 2.17 7.17
C GLU A 151 3.36 2.78 8.39
N ASN A 152 4.45 2.16 8.85
CA ASN A 152 5.26 2.70 9.95
C ASN A 152 5.94 4.02 9.58
N THR A 153 6.21 4.26 8.30
CA THR A 153 6.85 5.48 7.82
C THR A 153 5.84 6.62 7.64
N ASN A 154 4.58 6.30 7.33
CA ASN A 154 3.51 7.29 7.07
C ASN A 154 2.75 7.72 8.35
N ASN A 155 3.04 7.16 9.52
CA ASN A 155 2.54 7.57 10.83
C ASN A 155 3.51 8.53 11.51
#